data_09aee0ea0a8dc866841713df3d817569
#
_entry.id   09aee0ea0a8dc866841713df3d817569
#
_cell.length_a   1.000
_cell.length_b   1.000
_cell.length_c   1.000
_cell.angle_alpha   90.00
_cell.angle_beta   90.00
_cell.angle_gamma   90.00
#
_symmetry.space_group_name_H-M   'P 1'
#
loop_
_entity.id
_entity.type
_entity.pdbx_description
1 polymer ?
#
loop_
_entity_poly.entity_id
_entity_poly.type
_entity_poly.pdbx_seq_one_letter_code
_entity_poly.pdbx_strand_id
1 'polypeptide(L)'
;MIRKSIYTIFISLALYASFVYLVAIGILGSYEGPGKISTSEIPEEITLKRTKEQVEAISNLGITNEKLILFGDLHVHTTYSSDAFLMSLPLLAGEGTHPPADACDFARFCSSLDFWSNTDHAEDLTPQDWQEIKDTVRQCNNVSGKGLQDTIAFLGWEWTQEGGFDEPHFGHKNIILKDLDDDKIPARPIASPQVGFANMPFDARVGLSALRAFDGRI
;
A
#
# COMPACT_ATOMS: atom_id res chain seq x y z
N MET A 1 -25.79 -42.55 -7.99
CA MET A 1 -24.45 -41.89 -8.12
C MET A 1 -24.55 -40.38 -8.10
N ILE A 2 -25.30 -39.72 -8.96
CA ILE A 2 -25.42 -38.25 -9.12
C ILE A 2 -25.71 -37.55 -7.77
N ARG A 3 -26.66 -38.05 -6.98
CA ARG A 3 -27.04 -37.45 -5.68
C ARG A 3 -25.90 -37.45 -4.66
N LYS A 4 -25.07 -38.50 -4.62
CA LYS A 4 -23.89 -38.56 -3.75
C LYS A 4 -22.82 -37.57 -4.21
N SER A 5 -22.58 -37.44 -5.51
CA SER A 5 -21.63 -36.48 -6.07
C SER A 5 -22.03 -35.04 -5.79
N ILE A 6 -23.32 -34.71 -5.84
CA ILE A 6 -23.85 -33.38 -5.52
C ILE A 6 -23.58 -33.06 -4.02
N TYR A 7 -23.87 -33.99 -3.11
CA TYR A 7 -23.60 -33.78 -1.69
C TYR A 7 -22.09 -33.59 -1.42
N THR A 8 -21.24 -34.38 -2.06
CA THR A 8 -19.78 -34.22 -1.92
C THR A 8 -19.33 -32.83 -2.35
N ILE A 9 -19.83 -32.33 -3.51
CA ILE A 9 -19.51 -30.97 -3.99
C ILE A 9 -19.95 -29.90 -2.98
N PHE A 10 -21.19 -29.99 -2.48
CA PHE A 10 -21.69 -29.03 -1.50
C PHE A 10 -20.90 -29.04 -0.19
N ILE A 11 -20.54 -30.22 0.31
CA ILE A 11 -19.70 -30.35 1.51
C ILE A 11 -18.31 -29.75 1.26
N SER A 12 -17.69 -30.03 0.11
CA SER A 12 -16.38 -29.47 -0.25
C SER A 12 -16.40 -27.95 -0.34
N LEU A 13 -17.44 -27.38 -0.96
CA LEU A 13 -17.61 -25.92 -1.04
C LEU A 13 -17.85 -25.30 0.34
N ALA A 14 -18.63 -25.94 1.21
CA ALA A 14 -18.88 -25.46 2.56
C ALA A 14 -17.61 -25.50 3.41
N LEU A 15 -16.80 -26.56 3.29
CA LEU A 15 -15.51 -26.67 3.98
C LEU A 15 -14.51 -25.61 3.47
N TYR A 16 -14.46 -25.39 2.16
CA TYR A 16 -13.62 -24.36 1.59
C TYR A 16 -14.03 -22.96 2.05
N ALA A 17 -15.32 -22.64 2.01
CA ALA A 17 -15.83 -21.36 2.49
C ALA A 17 -15.55 -21.16 3.99
N SER A 18 -15.73 -22.21 4.81
CA SER A 18 -15.40 -22.16 6.22
C SER A 18 -13.90 -21.93 6.46
N PHE A 19 -13.06 -22.60 5.70
CA PHE A 19 -11.62 -22.46 5.77
C PHE A 19 -11.20 -21.02 5.41
N VAL A 20 -11.69 -20.49 4.28
CA VAL A 20 -11.44 -19.10 3.86
C VAL A 20 -11.91 -18.12 4.93
N TYR A 21 -13.08 -18.35 5.52
CA TYR A 21 -13.59 -17.51 6.60
C TYR A 21 -12.70 -17.54 7.85
N LEU A 22 -12.25 -18.74 8.28
CA LEU A 22 -11.38 -18.89 9.45
C LEU A 22 -10.00 -18.22 9.26
N VAL A 23 -9.49 -18.26 8.04
CA VAL A 23 -8.25 -17.53 7.69
C VAL A 23 -8.48 -16.02 7.75
N ALA A 24 -9.58 -15.55 7.18
CA ALA A 24 -9.87 -14.12 7.10
C ALA A 24 -10.10 -13.46 8.47
N ILE A 25 -10.63 -14.20 9.43
CA ILE A 25 -10.79 -13.71 10.83
C ILE A 25 -9.56 -13.98 11.70
N GLY A 26 -8.45 -14.44 11.10
CA GLY A 26 -7.18 -14.64 11.80
C GLY A 26 -7.11 -15.86 12.74
N ILE A 27 -8.08 -16.81 12.66
CA ILE A 27 -8.01 -18.07 13.43
C ILE A 27 -7.02 -19.05 12.79
N LEU A 28 -6.93 -19.05 11.48
CA LEU A 28 -5.98 -19.87 10.71
C LEU A 28 -5.12 -18.93 9.87
N GLY A 29 -3.84 -19.28 9.73
CA GLY A 29 -2.87 -18.46 9.04
C GLY A 29 -2.32 -17.33 9.91
N SER A 30 -1.53 -16.47 9.31
CA SER A 30 -1.01 -15.28 9.96
C SER A 30 -1.35 -14.04 9.12
N TYR A 31 -1.64 -12.93 9.80
CA TYR A 31 -1.82 -11.64 9.19
C TYR A 31 -0.45 -10.96 9.04
N GLU A 32 -0.07 -10.61 7.82
CA GLU A 32 1.22 -9.98 7.56
C GLU A 32 1.34 -8.61 8.23
N GLY A 33 0.23 -7.87 8.26
CA GLY A 33 0.18 -6.53 8.83
C GLY A 33 1.01 -5.51 8.05
N PRO A 34 1.26 -4.34 8.66
CA PRO A 34 1.97 -3.24 7.99
C PRO A 34 3.49 -3.45 7.91
N GLY A 35 4.04 -4.52 8.47
CA GLY A 35 5.47 -4.72 8.58
C GLY A 35 6.12 -3.91 9.70
N LYS A 36 7.43 -3.78 9.65
CA LYS A 36 8.24 -3.03 10.61
C LYS A 36 9.23 -2.13 9.88
N ILE A 37 9.15 -0.82 10.14
CA ILE A 37 10.11 0.16 9.64
C ILE A 37 11.44 0.01 10.40
N SER A 38 12.54 0.03 9.67
CA SER A 38 13.89 0.05 10.23
C SER A 38 14.12 1.36 11.00
N THR A 39 14.66 1.23 12.21
CA THR A 39 15.11 2.38 13.00
C THR A 39 16.56 2.74 12.72
N SER A 40 17.22 2.08 11.77
CA SER A 40 18.57 2.40 11.36
C SER A 40 18.63 3.79 10.76
N GLU A 41 19.67 4.54 11.09
CA GLU A 41 19.91 5.86 10.51
C GLU A 41 20.73 5.72 9.21
N ILE A 42 20.45 6.59 8.24
CA ILE A 42 21.32 6.74 7.07
C ILE A 42 22.55 7.55 7.52
N PRO A 43 23.78 7.10 7.22
CA PRO A 43 24.97 7.85 7.56
C PRO A 43 24.91 9.29 7.04
N GLU A 44 25.24 10.26 7.89
CA GLU A 44 25.18 11.70 7.57
C GLU A 44 25.97 12.04 6.30
N GLU A 45 27.09 11.36 6.07
CA GLU A 45 27.91 11.53 4.86
C GLU A 45 27.15 11.27 3.57
N ILE A 46 26.21 10.29 3.58
CA ILE A 46 25.36 9.95 2.42
C ILE A 46 24.34 11.05 2.20
N THR A 47 23.70 11.52 3.26
CA THR A 47 22.70 12.60 3.20
C THR A 47 23.35 13.90 2.71
N LEU A 48 24.52 14.25 3.24
CA LEU A 48 25.29 15.42 2.82
C LEU A 48 25.74 15.32 1.36
N LYS A 49 26.19 14.14 0.92
CA LYS A 49 26.59 13.92 -0.47
C LYS A 49 25.39 14.14 -1.41
N ARG A 50 24.23 13.56 -1.07
CA ARG A 50 23.00 13.75 -1.86
C ARG A 50 22.61 15.23 -1.98
N THR A 51 22.60 15.94 -0.86
CA THR A 51 22.30 17.38 -0.83
C THR A 51 23.28 18.18 -1.70
N LYS A 52 24.56 17.86 -1.66
CA LYS A 52 25.57 18.50 -2.49
C LYS A 52 25.31 18.25 -3.97
N GLU A 53 25.02 17.02 -4.37
CA GLU A 53 24.71 16.65 -5.75
C GLU A 53 23.45 17.37 -6.26
N GLN A 54 22.43 17.53 -5.43
CA GLN A 54 21.23 18.30 -5.76
C GLN A 54 21.55 19.78 -5.99
N VAL A 55 22.35 20.39 -5.12
CA VAL A 55 22.77 21.80 -5.27
C VAL A 55 23.62 21.99 -6.53
N GLU A 56 24.55 21.10 -6.81
CA GLU A 56 25.35 21.13 -8.04
C GLU A 56 24.49 20.99 -9.30
N ALA A 57 23.49 20.10 -9.29
CA ALA A 57 22.56 19.94 -10.40
C ALA A 57 21.76 21.23 -10.68
N ILE A 58 21.27 21.89 -9.63
CA ILE A 58 20.56 23.17 -9.72
C ILE A 58 21.47 24.26 -10.31
N SER A 59 22.71 24.35 -9.82
CA SER A 59 23.70 25.31 -10.30
C SER A 59 24.00 25.12 -11.82
N ASN A 60 24.15 23.86 -12.24
CA ASN A 60 24.41 23.52 -13.64
C ASN A 60 23.23 23.86 -14.57
N LEU A 61 22.01 23.93 -14.05
CA LEU A 61 20.82 24.37 -14.78
C LEU A 61 20.68 25.91 -14.84
N GLY A 62 21.61 26.66 -14.21
CA GLY A 62 21.55 28.11 -14.15
C GLY A 62 20.38 28.65 -13.31
N ILE A 63 19.84 27.85 -12.42
CA ILE A 63 18.75 28.24 -11.51
C ILE A 63 19.37 29.02 -10.36
N THR A 64 19.04 30.29 -10.24
CA THR A 64 19.61 31.20 -9.23
C THR A 64 18.72 31.34 -7.96
N ASN A 65 17.52 30.77 -7.98
CA ASN A 65 16.63 30.80 -6.84
C ASN A 65 16.91 29.59 -5.93
N GLU A 66 16.63 29.73 -4.62
CA GLU A 66 16.73 28.66 -3.61
C GLU A 66 15.67 27.57 -3.81
N LYS A 67 15.59 27.00 -5.01
CA LYS A 67 14.71 25.87 -5.33
C LYS A 67 15.52 24.60 -5.34
N LEU A 68 15.00 23.55 -4.74
CA LEU A 68 15.56 22.21 -4.80
C LEU A 68 14.87 21.40 -5.90
N ILE A 69 15.64 20.53 -6.54
CA ILE A 69 15.09 19.47 -7.39
C ILE A 69 14.97 18.24 -6.50
N LEU A 70 13.73 17.79 -6.29
CA LEU A 70 13.43 16.63 -5.47
C LEU A 70 12.95 15.49 -6.36
N PHE A 71 13.33 14.28 -5.98
CA PHE A 71 12.93 13.04 -6.65
C PHE A 71 12.03 12.23 -5.73
N GLY A 72 10.89 11.82 -6.22
CA GLY A 72 9.93 11.06 -5.43
C GLY A 72 9.02 10.19 -6.26
N ASP A 73 8.29 9.33 -5.57
CA ASP A 73 7.26 8.48 -6.14
C ASP A 73 5.93 8.72 -5.42
N LEU A 74 4.93 9.14 -6.17
CA LEU A 74 3.58 9.39 -5.68
C LEU A 74 2.59 8.30 -6.10
N HIS A 75 3.10 7.13 -6.52
CA HIS A 75 2.27 6.01 -6.94
C HIS A 75 2.88 4.69 -6.45
N VAL A 76 2.70 4.39 -5.17
CA VAL A 76 3.28 3.21 -4.52
C VAL A 76 2.18 2.32 -3.97
N HIS A 77 2.13 1.09 -4.46
CA HIS A 77 1.24 0.04 -3.99
C HIS A 77 1.99 -0.94 -3.09
N THR A 78 1.26 -1.49 -2.14
CA THR A 78 1.77 -2.45 -1.16
C THR A 78 0.96 -3.76 -1.19
N THR A 79 1.20 -4.66 -0.24
CA THR A 79 0.37 -5.86 -0.08
C THR A 79 -1.10 -5.55 0.21
N TYR A 80 -1.45 -4.30 0.47
CA TYR A 80 -2.82 -3.87 0.73
C TYR A 80 -3.62 -3.59 -0.55
N SER A 81 -2.95 -3.44 -1.69
CA SER A 81 -3.59 -3.37 -3.01
C SER A 81 -3.74 -4.75 -3.62
N SER A 82 -4.96 -5.10 -4.02
CA SER A 82 -5.28 -6.42 -4.58
C SER A 82 -4.55 -6.69 -5.89
N ASP A 83 -4.43 -5.69 -6.74
CA ASP A 83 -3.73 -5.79 -8.03
C ASP A 83 -2.23 -6.00 -7.84
N ALA A 84 -1.56 -5.18 -7.01
CA ALA A 84 -0.16 -5.34 -6.70
C ALA A 84 0.10 -6.71 -6.06
N PHE A 85 -0.74 -7.14 -5.11
CA PHE A 85 -0.61 -8.43 -4.48
C PHE A 85 -0.80 -9.59 -5.48
N LEU A 86 -1.88 -9.59 -6.25
CA LEU A 86 -2.18 -10.67 -7.20
C LEU A 86 -1.15 -10.73 -8.33
N MET A 87 -0.78 -9.58 -8.90
CA MET A 87 0.18 -9.53 -10.01
C MET A 87 1.60 -9.89 -9.58
N SER A 88 1.91 -9.78 -8.30
CA SER A 88 3.22 -10.15 -7.75
C SER A 88 3.35 -11.63 -7.37
N LEU A 89 2.27 -12.42 -7.46
CA LEU A 89 2.34 -13.85 -7.21
C LEU A 89 3.29 -14.54 -8.22
N PRO A 90 4.08 -15.53 -7.80
CA PRO A 90 5.08 -16.18 -8.66
C PRO A 90 4.53 -16.77 -9.96
N LEU A 91 3.25 -17.19 -9.96
CA LEU A 91 2.59 -17.73 -11.15
C LEU A 91 2.16 -16.66 -12.17
N LEU A 92 2.12 -15.38 -11.77
CA LEU A 92 1.67 -14.29 -12.64
C LEU A 92 2.81 -13.40 -13.12
N ALA A 93 3.57 -12.80 -12.23
CA ALA A 93 4.62 -11.90 -12.65
C ALA A 93 5.81 -11.85 -11.69
N GLY A 94 5.70 -12.49 -10.50
CA GLY A 94 6.57 -12.01 -9.79
C GLY A 94 7.42 -12.33 -8.65
N GLU A 95 7.98 -11.27 -8.21
CA GLU A 95 8.96 -11.28 -7.14
C GLU A 95 8.33 -11.02 -5.77
N GLY A 96 7.03 -10.86 -5.75
CA GLY A 96 6.29 -10.52 -4.54
C GLY A 96 6.07 -9.03 -4.37
N THR A 97 5.06 -8.70 -3.59
CA THR A 97 4.85 -7.34 -3.09
C THR A 97 5.13 -7.31 -1.59
N HIS A 98 5.32 -6.13 -1.04
CA HIS A 98 5.79 -5.91 0.32
C HIS A 98 4.80 -5.06 1.12
N PRO A 99 4.80 -5.18 2.47
CA PRO A 99 3.93 -4.38 3.32
C PRO A 99 4.31 -2.88 3.32
N PRO A 100 3.42 -2.00 3.82
CA PRO A 100 3.67 -0.55 3.83
C PRO A 100 4.98 -0.11 4.49
N ALA A 101 5.44 -0.81 5.52
CA ALA A 101 6.71 -0.49 6.17
C ALA A 101 7.92 -0.69 5.26
N ASP A 102 7.89 -1.71 4.41
CA ASP A 102 8.96 -2.00 3.47
C ASP A 102 9.04 -0.92 2.37
N ALA A 103 7.90 -0.32 2.01
CA ALA A 103 7.89 0.82 1.09
C ALA A 103 8.66 2.02 1.66
N CYS A 104 8.51 2.30 2.97
CA CYS A 104 9.32 3.30 3.65
C CYS A 104 10.81 2.97 3.62
N ASP A 105 11.17 1.75 3.98
CA ASP A 105 12.57 1.33 4.01
C ASP A 105 13.18 1.29 2.60
N PHE A 106 12.42 0.91 1.59
CA PHE A 106 12.85 0.98 0.20
C PHE A 106 13.11 2.43 -0.25
N ALA A 107 12.20 3.35 0.09
CA ALA A 107 12.37 4.77 -0.22
C ALA A 107 13.63 5.34 0.44
N ARG A 108 13.92 4.95 1.68
CA ARG A 108 15.07 5.43 2.45
C ARG A 108 16.40 4.81 2.00
N PHE A 109 16.45 3.48 1.94
CA PHE A 109 17.72 2.75 1.84
C PHE A 109 18.06 2.25 0.43
N CYS A 110 17.05 2.02 -0.42
CA CYS A 110 17.27 1.44 -1.74
C CYS A 110 17.20 2.48 -2.86
N SER A 111 16.15 3.30 -2.87
CA SER A 111 15.91 4.28 -3.95
C SER A 111 16.29 5.71 -3.58
N SER A 112 16.56 6.00 -2.32
CA SER A 112 16.92 7.34 -1.82
C SER A 112 15.97 8.44 -2.30
N LEU A 113 14.66 8.18 -2.19
CA LEU A 113 13.63 9.14 -2.58
C LEU A 113 13.56 10.29 -1.58
N ASP A 114 13.43 11.52 -2.08
CA ASP A 114 13.18 12.69 -1.24
C ASP A 114 11.77 12.67 -0.66
N PHE A 115 10.81 12.09 -1.40
CA PHE A 115 9.44 11.89 -0.95
C PHE A 115 8.78 10.70 -1.64
N TRP A 116 7.76 10.15 -0.98
CA TRP A 116 6.91 9.11 -1.56
C TRP A 116 5.51 9.16 -0.97
N SER A 117 4.55 8.51 -1.60
CA SER A 117 3.19 8.35 -1.07
C SER A 117 2.72 6.92 -1.20
N ASN A 118 2.18 6.36 -0.11
CA ASN A 118 1.36 5.17 -0.22
C ASN A 118 0.08 5.52 -0.98
N THR A 119 -0.25 4.73 -2.00
CA THR A 119 -1.43 4.92 -2.84
C THR A 119 -2.12 3.61 -3.18
N ASP A 120 -2.24 2.73 -2.21
CA ASP A 120 -3.02 1.52 -2.36
C ASP A 120 -4.46 1.84 -2.78
N HIS A 121 -5.08 0.95 -3.56
CA HIS A 121 -6.45 1.13 -4.03
C HIS A 121 -7.43 1.28 -2.87
N ALA A 122 -8.19 2.36 -2.87
CA ALA A 122 -9.17 2.66 -1.82
C ALA A 122 -10.20 1.55 -1.64
N GLU A 123 -10.53 0.87 -2.72
CA GLU A 123 -11.49 -0.23 -2.79
C GLU A 123 -11.05 -1.44 -1.97
N ASP A 124 -9.75 -1.63 -1.83
CA ASP A 124 -9.17 -2.79 -1.16
C ASP A 124 -8.93 -2.55 0.34
N LEU A 125 -8.92 -1.29 0.77
CA LEU A 125 -8.55 -0.92 2.13
C LEU A 125 -9.68 -1.16 3.12
N THR A 126 -9.40 -1.99 4.13
CA THR A 126 -10.23 -2.10 5.33
C THR A 126 -10.04 -0.86 6.22
N PRO A 127 -10.94 -0.61 7.18
CA PRO A 127 -10.68 0.39 8.22
C PRO A 127 -9.38 0.13 8.99
N GLN A 128 -9.00 -1.13 9.19
CA GLN A 128 -7.76 -1.53 9.82
C GLN A 128 -6.56 -1.20 8.93
N ASP A 129 -6.57 -1.61 7.65
CA ASP A 129 -5.49 -1.31 6.71
C ASP A 129 -5.25 0.19 6.60
N TRP A 130 -6.35 0.98 6.53
CA TRP A 130 -6.25 2.44 6.49
C TRP A 130 -5.59 3.02 7.75
N GLN A 131 -5.92 2.48 8.93
CA GLN A 131 -5.27 2.90 10.18
C GLN A 131 -3.79 2.52 10.18
N GLU A 132 -3.45 1.32 9.74
CA GLU A 132 -2.08 0.83 9.67
C GLU A 132 -1.22 1.62 8.68
N ILE A 133 -1.77 2.01 7.53
CA ILE A 133 -1.10 2.91 6.58
C ILE A 133 -0.82 4.27 7.23
N LYS A 134 -1.81 4.87 7.90
CA LYS A 134 -1.63 6.13 8.62
C LYS A 134 -0.50 6.07 9.63
N ASP A 135 -0.49 5.01 10.42
CA ASP A 135 0.51 4.82 11.48
C ASP A 135 1.89 4.55 10.87
N THR A 136 1.97 3.80 9.78
CA THR A 136 3.22 3.54 9.06
C THR A 136 3.79 4.81 8.45
N VAL A 137 2.98 5.62 7.78
CA VAL A 137 3.42 6.91 7.21
C VAL A 137 3.92 7.85 8.30
N ARG A 138 3.20 7.95 9.42
CA ARG A 138 3.64 8.74 10.59
C ARG A 138 4.96 8.22 11.16
N GLN A 139 5.09 6.91 11.30
CA GLN A 139 6.32 6.30 11.79
C GLN A 139 7.48 6.52 10.82
N CYS A 140 7.26 6.40 9.52
CA CYS A 140 8.27 6.68 8.50
C CYS A 140 8.83 8.08 8.64
N ASN A 141 7.96 9.09 8.77
CA ASN A 141 8.38 10.47 8.98
C ASN A 141 9.09 10.69 10.32
N ASN A 142 8.80 9.89 11.35
CA ASN A 142 9.45 9.99 12.64
C ASN A 142 10.86 9.40 12.67
N VAL A 143 11.12 8.34 11.89
CA VAL A 143 12.43 7.68 11.87
C VAL A 143 13.39 8.31 10.86
N SER A 144 12.90 9.09 9.92
CA SER A 144 13.72 9.68 8.85
C SER A 144 14.58 10.87 9.28
N GLY A 145 14.75 11.07 10.59
CA GLY A 145 15.72 12.02 11.15
C GLY A 145 15.09 13.32 11.65
N LYS A 146 15.83 13.99 12.58
CA LYS A 146 15.39 15.24 13.21
C LYS A 146 15.91 16.52 12.54
N GLY A 147 16.73 16.37 11.52
CA GLY A 147 17.34 17.50 10.80
C GLY A 147 16.96 17.48 9.33
N LEU A 148 17.87 16.98 8.50
CA LEU A 148 17.55 16.66 7.11
C LEU A 148 16.86 15.28 7.13
N GLN A 149 15.59 15.25 6.78
CA GLN A 149 14.85 14.00 6.68
C GLN A 149 15.40 13.16 5.51
N ASP A 150 15.51 11.85 5.73
CA ASP A 150 15.93 10.91 4.67
C ASP A 150 14.92 10.89 3.52
N THR A 151 13.64 10.93 3.89
CA THR A 151 12.50 10.96 2.98
C THR A 151 11.31 11.60 3.66
N ILE A 152 10.34 12.05 2.89
CA ILE A 152 9.04 12.52 3.37
C ILE A 152 7.98 11.56 2.85
N ALA A 153 7.26 10.90 3.76
CA ALA A 153 6.16 10.03 3.42
C ALA A 153 4.82 10.79 3.46
N PHE A 154 4.08 10.73 2.39
CA PHE A 154 2.72 11.26 2.30
C PHE A 154 1.70 10.15 2.45
N LEU A 155 0.59 10.48 3.08
CA LEU A 155 -0.59 9.63 3.12
C LEU A 155 -1.41 9.86 1.85
N GLY A 156 -1.83 8.78 1.21
CA GLY A 156 -2.65 8.86 0.02
C GLY A 156 -3.41 7.56 -0.24
N TRP A 157 -4.13 7.55 -1.33
CA TRP A 157 -4.76 6.36 -1.89
C TRP A 157 -4.98 6.54 -3.38
N GLU A 158 -5.11 5.45 -4.10
CA GLU A 158 -5.58 5.48 -5.47
C GLU A 158 -7.10 5.35 -5.50
N TRP A 159 -7.74 6.30 -6.16
CA TRP A 159 -9.17 6.33 -6.38
C TRP A 159 -9.51 5.91 -7.80
N THR A 160 -10.24 4.80 -7.92
CA THR A 160 -10.81 4.36 -9.19
C THR A 160 -12.07 5.15 -9.46
N GLN A 161 -12.03 6.07 -10.43
CA GLN A 161 -13.21 6.86 -10.78
C GLN A 161 -14.02 6.17 -11.87
N GLU A 162 -15.14 5.59 -11.46
CA GLU A 162 -16.11 4.97 -12.36
C GLU A 162 -17.43 5.73 -12.36
N GLY A 163 -18.10 5.76 -13.51
CA GLY A 163 -19.36 6.45 -13.69
C GLY A 163 -20.61 5.61 -13.40
N GLY A 164 -20.58 4.34 -13.63
CA GLY A 164 -21.73 3.44 -13.50
C GLY A 164 -21.64 2.28 -14.50
N PHE A 165 -22.57 1.34 -14.44
CA PHE A 165 -22.57 0.14 -15.33
C PHE A 165 -22.55 0.49 -16.82
N ASP A 166 -23.09 1.63 -17.21
CA ASP A 166 -23.17 2.11 -18.60
C ASP A 166 -22.34 3.38 -18.83
N GLU A 167 -21.58 3.83 -17.85
CA GLU A 167 -20.79 5.05 -17.94
C GLU A 167 -19.29 4.75 -18.08
N PRO A 168 -18.55 5.64 -18.73
CA PRO A 168 -17.13 5.42 -18.96
C PRO A 168 -16.33 5.38 -17.65
N HIS A 169 -15.31 4.55 -17.63
CA HIS A 169 -14.27 4.57 -16.62
C HIS A 169 -13.38 5.81 -16.83
N PHE A 170 -13.29 6.67 -15.82
CA PHE A 170 -12.53 7.94 -15.89
C PHE A 170 -11.07 7.81 -15.45
N GLY A 171 -10.61 6.58 -15.25
CA GLY A 171 -9.25 6.27 -14.84
C GLY A 171 -9.03 6.31 -13.33
N HIS A 172 -7.80 6.08 -12.96
CA HIS A 172 -7.31 6.07 -11.59
C HIS A 172 -6.69 7.42 -11.24
N LYS A 173 -6.85 7.85 -10.02
CA LYS A 173 -6.34 9.13 -9.53
C LYS A 173 -5.70 8.97 -8.16
N ASN A 174 -4.45 9.34 -8.07
CA ASN A 174 -3.78 9.39 -6.77
C ASN A 174 -4.21 10.61 -5.99
N ILE A 175 -4.78 10.40 -4.84
CA ILE A 175 -5.13 11.42 -3.86
C ILE A 175 -4.02 11.45 -2.82
N ILE A 176 -3.31 12.57 -2.75
CA ILE A 176 -2.21 12.76 -1.81
C ILE A 176 -2.59 13.81 -0.79
N LEU A 177 -2.48 13.46 0.47
CA LEU A 177 -2.82 14.35 1.58
C LEU A 177 -1.59 15.09 2.09
N LYS A 178 -1.77 16.38 2.35
CA LYS A 178 -0.72 17.22 2.90
C LYS A 178 -0.53 17.00 4.40
N ASP A 179 -1.63 16.76 5.11
CA ASP A 179 -1.66 16.65 6.57
C ASP A 179 -1.77 15.17 6.99
N LEU A 180 -1.32 14.88 8.20
CA LEU A 180 -1.39 13.55 8.83
C LEU A 180 -2.22 13.57 10.13
N ASP A 181 -2.79 14.71 10.51
CA ASP A 181 -3.62 14.85 11.69
C ASP A 181 -5.00 14.21 11.45
N ASP A 182 -5.48 13.42 12.40
CA ASP A 182 -6.73 12.67 12.23
C ASP A 182 -7.98 13.54 12.02
N ASP A 183 -7.96 14.79 12.45
CA ASP A 183 -9.03 15.79 12.22
C ASP A 183 -9.00 16.41 10.81
N LYS A 184 -7.92 16.21 10.05
CA LYS A 184 -7.73 16.75 8.71
C LYS A 184 -7.76 15.70 7.60
N ILE A 185 -7.76 14.44 7.97
CA ILE A 185 -7.78 13.33 7.02
C ILE A 185 -9.12 12.59 7.08
N PRO A 186 -9.60 12.01 5.98
CA PRO A 186 -10.85 11.29 5.98
C PRO A 186 -10.76 10.03 6.86
N ALA A 187 -11.87 9.70 7.52
CA ALA A 187 -11.99 8.46 8.29
C ALA A 187 -11.79 7.21 7.41
N ARG A 188 -12.09 7.33 6.11
CA ARG A 188 -11.85 6.31 5.08
C ARG A 188 -11.51 6.98 3.76
N PRO A 189 -10.71 6.34 2.90
CA PRO A 189 -10.52 6.76 1.52
C PRO A 189 -11.84 6.76 0.75
N ILE A 190 -11.92 7.63 -0.25
CA ILE A 190 -13.04 7.60 -1.21
C ILE A 190 -12.78 6.47 -2.19
N ALA A 191 -13.66 5.48 -2.20
CA ALA A 191 -13.60 4.33 -3.09
C ALA A 191 -14.69 4.41 -4.16
N SER A 192 -14.50 3.72 -5.28
CA SER A 192 -15.55 3.53 -6.27
C SER A 192 -16.68 2.67 -5.68
N PRO A 193 -17.96 3.06 -5.85
CA PRO A 193 -19.07 2.26 -5.37
C PRO A 193 -19.29 0.96 -6.17
N GLN A 194 -18.63 0.82 -7.30
CA GLN A 194 -18.89 -0.25 -8.26
C GLN A 194 -17.74 -1.22 -8.46
N VAL A 195 -16.53 -0.76 -8.23
CA VAL A 195 -15.32 -1.58 -8.26
C VAL A 195 -14.88 -1.86 -6.85
N GLY A 196 -14.50 -3.08 -6.62
CA GLY A 196 -13.98 -3.50 -5.34
C GLY A 196 -15.05 -3.89 -4.34
N PHE A 197 -14.55 -4.30 -3.24
CA PHE A 197 -15.27 -5.00 -2.19
C PHE A 197 -15.83 -4.05 -1.13
N ALA A 198 -15.63 -2.74 -1.30
CA ALA A 198 -16.01 -1.72 -0.31
C ALA A 198 -17.52 -1.68 -0.02
N ASN A 199 -18.36 -2.10 -0.97
CA ASN A 199 -19.81 -2.12 -0.85
C ASN A 199 -20.43 -3.51 -0.81
N MET A 200 -19.63 -4.57 -0.86
CA MET A 200 -20.21 -5.90 -0.71
C MET A 200 -20.61 -6.12 0.76
N PRO A 201 -21.84 -6.64 1.01
CA PRO A 201 -22.25 -7.04 2.36
C PRO A 201 -21.41 -8.21 2.87
N PHE A 202 -20.63 -8.82 2.02
CA PHE A 202 -19.63 -9.83 2.32
C PHE A 202 -18.28 -9.19 2.10
N ASP A 203 -17.45 -9.20 3.11
CA ASP A 203 -16.09 -8.69 2.98
C ASP A 203 -15.30 -9.61 2.03
N ALA A 204 -15.29 -9.29 0.75
CA ALA A 204 -14.57 -10.08 -0.25
C ALA A 204 -13.04 -9.97 -0.07
N ARG A 205 -12.59 -9.04 0.78
CA ARG A 205 -11.27 -9.00 1.37
C ARG A 205 -10.96 -10.25 2.19
N VAL A 206 -11.99 -10.98 2.65
CA VAL A 206 -11.87 -12.33 3.19
C VAL A 206 -11.09 -13.25 2.25
N GLY A 207 -11.40 -13.21 0.96
CA GLY A 207 -10.68 -13.99 -0.04
C GLY A 207 -9.24 -13.52 -0.22
N LEU A 208 -9.02 -12.21 -0.25
CA LEU A 208 -7.69 -11.63 -0.39
C LEU A 208 -6.83 -11.86 0.86
N SER A 209 -7.40 -11.69 2.05
CA SER A 209 -6.72 -12.01 3.32
C SER A 209 -6.35 -13.50 3.39
N ALA A 210 -7.21 -14.38 2.89
CA ALA A 210 -6.90 -15.79 2.80
C ALA A 210 -5.74 -16.06 1.84
N LEU A 211 -5.69 -15.41 0.69
CA LEU A 211 -4.58 -15.53 -0.26
C LEU A 211 -3.27 -14.98 0.34
N ARG A 212 -3.31 -13.85 1.00
CA ARG A 212 -2.15 -13.28 1.71
C ARG A 212 -1.61 -14.25 2.77
N ALA A 213 -2.50 -14.87 3.56
CA ALA A 213 -2.12 -15.85 4.57
C ALA A 213 -1.47 -17.13 3.99
N PHE A 214 -1.69 -17.42 2.72
CA PHE A 214 -1.11 -18.57 2.01
C PHE A 214 0.12 -18.26 1.17
N ASP A 215 0.45 -17.01 1.00
CA ASP A 215 1.55 -16.61 0.14
C ASP A 215 2.94 -17.04 0.65
N GLY A 216 3.03 -17.60 1.85
CA GLY A 216 4.29 -18.14 2.39
C GLY A 216 5.33 -17.08 2.73
N ARG A 217 4.98 -15.81 2.63
CA ARG A 217 5.77 -14.65 3.10
C ARG A 217 5.40 -14.27 4.53
N ILE A 218 4.88 -15.22 5.22
CA ILE A 218 4.45 -15.16 6.59
C ILE A 218 5.58 -15.61 7.48
#